data_8a0219232e7a103751439d741b490a76
#
_entry.id   8a0219232e7a103751439d741b490a76
#
_cell.length_a   1.000
_cell.length_b   1.000
_cell.length_c   1.000
_cell.angle_alpha   90.00
_cell.angle_beta   90.00
_cell.angle_gamma   90.00
#
_symmetry.space_group_name_H-M   'P 1'
#
loop_
_entity.id
_entity.type
_entity.pdbx_description
1 polymer ?
#
loop_
_entity_poly.entity_id
_entity_poly.type
_entity_poly.pdbx_seq_one_letter_code
_entity_poly.pdbx_strand_id
1 'polypeptide(L)'
;MHVHSAGSSGSDILTNENFDRILIEIAYVEGFRPTATALDNLRTFLLERTFKEDISFAFRSLPSPEEETLTLEEIASLETDNRTRYNDGRTLAFYIYFADAPSDGDEPSENLVTLGAVYRNTSMIIHESTIRDLASRSVVITVSDVETTTLTHEFGHLFGLVDLGTPEVNPHEDAASSNHCNVEGCLM
;
A
#
# COMPACT_ATOMS: atom_id res chain seq x y z
N MET A 1 -20.69 -0.90 8.71
CA MET A 1 -19.71 -1.61 7.88
C MET A 1 -18.67 -2.19 8.83
N HIS A 2 -18.39 -3.49 8.81
CA HIS A 2 -17.32 -4.04 9.64
C HIS A 2 -15.98 -3.67 9.00
N VAL A 3 -15.19 -2.88 9.70
CA VAL A 3 -13.80 -2.58 9.30
C VAL A 3 -12.95 -3.78 9.73
N HIS A 4 -12.34 -4.45 8.76
CA HIS A 4 -11.41 -5.54 9.00
C HIS A 4 -9.99 -4.98 9.12
N SER A 5 -9.21 -5.52 10.07
CA SER A 5 -7.81 -5.12 10.30
C SER A 5 -6.89 -5.56 9.14
N ALA A 6 -5.76 -4.90 8.99
CA ALA A 6 -4.69 -5.32 8.08
C ALA A 6 -4.33 -6.80 8.30
N GLY A 7 -3.92 -7.50 7.26
CA GLY A 7 -3.58 -8.93 7.28
C GLY A 7 -4.77 -9.90 7.37
N SER A 8 -5.96 -9.44 7.77
CA SER A 8 -7.13 -10.33 7.95
C SER A 8 -7.67 -10.95 6.64
N SER A 9 -7.28 -10.41 5.49
CA SER A 9 -7.65 -10.92 4.16
C SER A 9 -6.54 -11.68 3.44
N GLY A 10 -5.46 -12.04 4.12
CA GLY A 10 -4.30 -12.70 3.50
C GLY A 10 -4.67 -13.94 2.69
N SER A 11 -5.53 -14.84 3.21
CA SER A 11 -6.00 -16.02 2.47
C SER A 11 -6.76 -15.64 1.21
N ASP A 12 -7.67 -14.66 1.27
CA ASP A 12 -8.44 -14.20 0.12
C ASP A 12 -7.56 -13.53 -0.94
N ILE A 13 -6.46 -12.91 -0.53
CA ILE A 13 -5.50 -12.29 -1.44
C ILE A 13 -4.64 -13.38 -2.11
N LEU A 14 -4.11 -14.33 -1.35
CA LEU A 14 -3.14 -15.31 -1.83
C LEU A 14 -3.80 -16.43 -2.64
N THR A 15 -4.98 -16.92 -2.24
CA THR A 15 -5.67 -18.04 -2.88
C THR A 15 -6.69 -17.58 -3.93
N ASN A 16 -7.18 -18.51 -4.75
CA ASN A 16 -8.27 -18.27 -5.70
C ASN A 16 -9.60 -18.97 -5.29
N GLU A 17 -9.71 -19.37 -4.03
CA GLU A 17 -10.91 -20.07 -3.54
C GLU A 17 -12.16 -19.19 -3.63
N ASN A 18 -12.10 -17.98 -3.04
CA ASN A 18 -13.17 -17.01 -3.02
C ASN A 18 -13.07 -16.01 -4.17
N PHE A 19 -11.86 -15.52 -4.44
CA PHE A 19 -11.59 -14.50 -5.45
C PHE A 19 -10.45 -14.94 -6.37
N ASP A 20 -10.69 -14.95 -7.69
CA ASP A 20 -9.68 -15.26 -8.70
C ASP A 20 -9.12 -14.02 -9.42
N ARG A 21 -9.66 -12.83 -9.14
CA ARG A 21 -9.25 -11.55 -9.72
C ARG A 21 -9.04 -10.50 -8.66
N ILE A 22 -8.15 -9.54 -8.97
CA ILE A 22 -7.94 -8.35 -8.17
C ILE A 22 -8.26 -7.12 -9.03
N LEU A 23 -9.03 -6.19 -8.46
CA LEU A 23 -9.22 -4.86 -8.99
C LEU A 23 -8.67 -3.85 -7.97
N ILE A 24 -7.68 -3.05 -8.39
CA ILE A 24 -7.09 -2.01 -7.55
C ILE A 24 -7.60 -0.66 -8.01
N GLU A 25 -8.38 0.02 -7.18
CA GLU A 25 -8.74 1.42 -7.39
C GLU A 25 -7.59 2.31 -6.93
N ILE A 26 -6.96 2.97 -7.89
CA ILE A 26 -5.89 3.94 -7.69
C ILE A 26 -6.53 5.33 -7.63
N ALA A 27 -6.73 5.85 -6.43
CA ALA A 27 -7.09 7.24 -6.20
C ALA A 27 -5.81 8.07 -6.01
N TYR A 28 -5.72 9.24 -6.63
CA TYR A 28 -4.52 10.07 -6.56
C TYR A 28 -4.88 11.55 -6.65
N VAL A 29 -4.12 12.39 -5.96
CA VAL A 29 -4.22 13.84 -6.12
C VAL A 29 -3.68 14.23 -7.51
N GLU A 30 -4.31 15.20 -8.16
CA GLU A 30 -3.87 15.67 -9.47
C GLU A 30 -2.38 16.08 -9.44
N GLY A 31 -1.60 15.55 -10.37
CA GLY A 31 -0.14 15.72 -10.39
C GLY A 31 0.64 14.63 -9.63
N PHE A 32 -0.01 13.83 -8.77
CA PHE A 32 0.61 12.79 -7.94
C PHE A 32 0.20 11.35 -8.36
N ARG A 33 -0.10 11.20 -9.65
CA ARG A 33 -0.37 9.87 -10.20
C ARG A 33 0.88 9.00 -10.16
N PRO A 34 0.76 7.71 -9.72
CA PRO A 34 1.89 6.79 -9.70
C PRO A 34 2.42 6.50 -11.11
N THR A 35 3.68 6.11 -11.18
CA THR A 35 4.34 5.73 -12.43
C THR A 35 3.74 4.45 -13.01
N ALA A 36 3.70 4.35 -14.34
CA ALA A 36 3.26 3.12 -15.01
C ALA A 36 4.17 1.95 -14.68
N THR A 37 5.48 2.20 -14.57
CA THR A 37 6.49 1.19 -14.22
C THR A 37 6.22 0.56 -12.86
N ALA A 38 5.94 1.36 -11.82
CA ALA A 38 5.64 0.82 -10.49
C ALA A 38 4.36 -0.03 -10.48
N LEU A 39 3.33 0.39 -11.21
CA LEU A 39 2.08 -0.38 -11.31
C LEU A 39 2.28 -1.69 -12.09
N ASP A 40 3.09 -1.70 -13.14
CA ASP A 40 3.41 -2.93 -13.88
C ASP A 40 4.26 -3.88 -13.04
N ASN A 41 5.20 -3.35 -12.24
CA ASN A 41 5.97 -4.12 -11.27
C ASN A 41 5.07 -4.70 -10.17
N LEU A 42 4.15 -3.91 -9.63
CA LEU A 42 3.15 -4.38 -8.65
C LEU A 42 2.28 -5.51 -9.24
N ARG A 43 1.79 -5.33 -10.47
CA ARG A 43 1.03 -6.38 -11.16
C ARG A 43 1.83 -7.69 -11.26
N THR A 44 3.08 -7.60 -11.69
CA THR A 44 3.98 -8.75 -11.80
C THR A 44 4.21 -9.40 -10.45
N PHE A 45 4.52 -8.60 -9.43
CA PHE A 45 4.71 -9.07 -8.04
C PHE A 45 3.49 -9.87 -7.55
N LEU A 46 2.29 -9.36 -7.75
CA LEU A 46 1.05 -10.00 -7.31
C LEU A 46 0.76 -11.29 -8.09
N LEU A 47 0.94 -11.29 -9.42
CA LEU A 47 0.75 -12.49 -10.26
C LEU A 47 1.72 -13.62 -9.91
N GLU A 48 2.95 -13.29 -9.52
CA GLU A 48 3.96 -14.27 -9.13
C GLU A 48 3.72 -14.88 -7.73
N ARG A 49 3.00 -14.19 -6.85
CA ARG A 49 2.86 -14.54 -5.42
C ARG A 49 1.45 -14.92 -5.01
N THR A 50 0.51 -14.82 -5.92
CA THR A 50 -0.89 -15.17 -5.66
C THR A 50 -1.41 -16.12 -6.73
N PHE A 51 -2.54 -16.78 -6.45
CA PHE A 51 -3.24 -17.62 -7.43
C PHE A 51 -4.30 -16.83 -8.20
N LYS A 52 -4.08 -15.51 -8.44
CA LYS A 52 -4.99 -14.65 -9.20
C LYS A 52 -4.76 -14.81 -10.70
N GLU A 53 -5.85 -14.82 -11.46
CA GLU A 53 -5.83 -14.97 -12.92
C GLU A 53 -5.74 -13.61 -13.64
N ASP A 54 -6.23 -12.55 -12.99
CA ASP A 54 -6.22 -11.19 -13.54
C ASP A 54 -6.03 -10.14 -12.44
N ILE A 55 -5.22 -9.11 -12.75
CA ILE A 55 -5.02 -7.94 -11.89
C ILE A 55 -5.17 -6.69 -12.74
N SER A 56 -6.17 -5.90 -12.41
CA SER A 56 -6.55 -4.69 -13.14
C SER A 56 -6.53 -3.45 -12.26
N PHE A 57 -6.34 -2.29 -12.90
CA PHE A 57 -6.32 -0.99 -12.24
C PHE A 57 -7.46 -0.10 -12.75
N ALA A 58 -8.14 0.58 -11.82
CA ALA A 58 -9.07 1.64 -12.10
C ALA A 58 -8.54 2.95 -11.53
N PHE A 59 -8.50 4.02 -12.32
CA PHE A 59 -7.88 5.29 -11.92
C PHE A 59 -8.93 6.34 -11.60
N ARG A 60 -8.67 7.12 -10.53
CA ARG A 60 -9.49 8.23 -10.13
C ARG A 60 -8.63 9.40 -9.63
N SER A 61 -8.69 10.54 -10.32
CA SER A 61 -8.11 11.78 -9.82
C SER A 61 -9.03 12.41 -8.78
N LEU A 62 -8.45 12.87 -7.68
CA LEU A 62 -9.13 13.59 -6.60
C LEU A 62 -8.49 14.99 -6.45
N PRO A 63 -9.25 15.99 -5.98
CA PRO A 63 -8.67 17.26 -5.58
C PRO A 63 -7.73 17.04 -4.38
N SER A 64 -6.76 17.94 -4.21
CA SER A 64 -5.97 18.02 -2.97
C SER A 64 -6.88 18.29 -1.77
N PRO A 65 -6.67 17.64 -0.64
CA PRO A 65 -7.33 18.01 0.62
C PRO A 65 -6.80 19.35 1.17
N GLU A 66 -5.71 19.91 0.60
CA GLU A 66 -5.04 21.16 1.04
C GLU A 66 -4.52 21.11 2.49
N GLU A 67 -4.17 19.90 2.96
CA GLU A 67 -3.60 19.69 4.29
C GLU A 67 -2.05 19.67 4.22
N GLU A 68 -1.39 20.19 5.26
CA GLU A 68 0.08 20.16 5.36
C GLU A 68 0.60 18.75 5.62
N THR A 69 -0.15 17.96 6.39
CA THR A 69 0.10 16.54 6.71
C THR A 69 -1.22 15.78 6.73
N LEU A 70 -1.18 14.47 6.66
CA LEU A 70 -2.37 13.61 6.70
C LEU A 70 -2.27 12.56 7.80
N THR A 71 -3.31 12.48 8.61
CA THR A 71 -3.52 11.39 9.57
C THR A 71 -4.19 10.19 8.89
N LEU A 72 -4.03 8.99 9.45
CA LEU A 72 -4.75 7.80 8.94
C LEU A 72 -6.27 7.91 9.07
N GLU A 73 -6.79 8.70 10.03
CA GLU A 73 -8.22 8.93 10.20
C GLU A 73 -8.79 9.79 9.05
N GLU A 74 -8.10 10.85 8.67
CA GLU A 74 -8.46 11.68 7.51
C GLU A 74 -8.42 10.87 6.21
N ILE A 75 -7.38 10.06 6.01
CA ILE A 75 -7.26 9.17 4.85
C ILE A 75 -8.42 8.16 4.81
N ALA A 76 -8.78 7.57 5.95
CA ALA A 76 -9.90 6.64 6.04
C ALA A 76 -11.26 7.32 5.76
N SER A 77 -11.39 8.61 6.10
CA SER A 77 -12.55 9.44 5.74
C SER A 77 -12.59 9.71 4.25
N LEU A 78 -11.45 10.14 3.66
CA LEU A 78 -11.31 10.34 2.22
C LEU A 78 -11.67 9.07 1.42
N GLU A 79 -11.23 7.89 1.87
CA GLU A 79 -11.64 6.63 1.24
C GLU A 79 -13.16 6.45 1.31
N THR A 80 -13.76 6.67 2.47
CA THR A 80 -15.19 6.48 2.68
C THR A 80 -16.03 7.34 1.72
N ASP A 81 -15.57 8.57 1.48
CA ASP A 81 -16.26 9.53 0.62
C ASP A 81 -16.00 9.30 -0.88
N ASN A 82 -14.87 8.67 -1.22
CA ASN A 82 -14.38 8.64 -2.60
C ASN A 82 -14.28 7.25 -3.21
N ARG A 83 -14.15 6.17 -2.44
CA ARG A 83 -14.03 4.81 -2.98
C ARG A 83 -15.26 4.40 -3.74
N THR A 84 -15.07 3.88 -4.98
CA THR A 84 -16.16 3.45 -5.86
C THR A 84 -16.12 1.96 -6.19
N ARG A 85 -15.00 1.28 -5.91
CA ARG A 85 -14.82 -0.13 -6.24
C ARG A 85 -14.80 -0.98 -4.97
N TYR A 86 -15.69 -1.97 -4.96
CA TYR A 86 -15.86 -2.94 -3.88
C TYR A 86 -15.84 -4.35 -4.45
N ASN A 87 -15.72 -5.35 -3.59
CA ASN A 87 -15.77 -6.75 -4.00
C ASN A 87 -17.04 -7.03 -4.81
N ASP A 88 -16.86 -7.68 -5.96
CA ASP A 88 -17.97 -8.07 -6.85
C ASP A 88 -17.70 -9.45 -7.45
N GLY A 89 -18.62 -10.39 -7.20
CA GLY A 89 -18.48 -11.77 -7.63
C GLY A 89 -17.16 -12.37 -7.14
N ARG A 90 -16.29 -12.76 -8.07
CA ARG A 90 -14.96 -13.33 -7.77
C ARG A 90 -13.82 -12.30 -7.87
N THR A 91 -14.14 -11.03 -7.83
CA THR A 91 -13.16 -9.93 -7.85
C THR A 91 -13.00 -9.34 -6.45
N LEU A 92 -11.78 -9.40 -5.91
CA LEU A 92 -11.37 -8.74 -4.68
C LEU A 92 -10.92 -7.32 -5.01
N ALA A 93 -11.51 -6.31 -4.36
CA ALA A 93 -11.22 -4.91 -4.63
C ALA A 93 -10.32 -4.29 -3.56
N PHE A 94 -9.28 -3.59 -4.01
CA PHE A 94 -8.38 -2.78 -3.18
C PHE A 94 -8.56 -1.30 -3.47
N TYR A 95 -8.18 -0.48 -2.48
CA TYR A 95 -8.10 0.97 -2.61
C TYR A 95 -6.69 1.43 -2.22
N ILE A 96 -6.03 2.16 -3.12
CA ILE A 96 -4.73 2.77 -2.86
C ILE A 96 -4.86 4.28 -3.13
N TYR A 97 -4.57 5.09 -2.11
CA TYR A 97 -4.57 6.54 -2.24
C TYR A 97 -3.14 7.07 -2.34
N PHE A 98 -2.85 7.85 -3.38
CA PHE A 98 -1.59 8.54 -3.58
C PHE A 98 -1.76 10.02 -3.21
N ALA A 99 -1.17 10.40 -2.08
CA ALA A 99 -1.33 11.72 -1.48
C ALA A 99 -0.25 12.71 -1.91
N ASP A 100 -0.61 13.98 -1.89
CA ASP A 100 0.27 15.12 -2.10
C ASP A 100 0.87 15.68 -0.81
N ALA A 101 0.52 15.12 0.34
CA ALA A 101 0.99 15.52 1.65
C ALA A 101 1.71 14.36 2.36
N PRO A 102 2.71 14.65 3.24
CA PRO A 102 3.38 13.67 4.09
C PRO A 102 2.47 13.19 5.22
N SER A 103 2.92 12.16 5.95
CA SER A 103 2.27 11.68 7.16
C SER A 103 2.41 12.69 8.32
N ASP A 104 1.40 12.79 9.16
CA ASP A 104 1.43 13.59 10.39
C ASP A 104 2.42 13.04 11.43
N GLY A 105 2.77 11.75 11.33
CA GLY A 105 3.76 11.10 12.18
C GLY A 105 5.21 11.26 11.72
N ASP A 106 5.47 11.97 10.64
CA ASP A 106 6.83 12.14 10.11
C ASP A 106 7.69 13.04 11.00
N GLU A 107 8.94 12.63 11.25
CA GLU A 107 9.97 13.40 11.94
C GLU A 107 11.19 13.62 11.01
N PRO A 108 11.10 14.54 10.03
CA PRO A 108 12.15 14.74 9.02
C PRO A 108 13.51 15.13 9.60
N SER A 109 13.54 15.77 10.78
CA SER A 109 14.78 16.13 11.48
C SER A 109 15.57 14.89 11.95
N GLU A 110 14.89 13.76 12.13
CA GLU A 110 15.46 12.47 12.52
C GLU A 110 15.58 11.50 11.33
N ASN A 111 15.27 11.97 10.12
CA ASN A 111 15.16 11.17 8.90
C ASN A 111 14.11 10.03 8.99
N LEU A 112 13.09 10.22 9.82
CA LEU A 112 11.97 9.31 9.94
C LEU A 112 10.81 9.84 9.11
N VAL A 113 10.53 9.16 8.00
CA VAL A 113 9.43 9.50 7.09
C VAL A 113 8.66 8.25 6.70
N THR A 114 7.34 8.39 6.59
CA THR A 114 6.43 7.34 6.18
C THR A 114 6.20 7.43 4.67
N LEU A 115 6.50 6.38 3.94
CA LEU A 115 6.28 6.31 2.49
C LEU A 115 4.92 5.70 2.15
N GLY A 116 4.45 4.77 2.98
CA GLY A 116 3.16 4.11 2.85
C GLY A 116 2.67 3.59 4.19
N ALA A 117 1.40 3.24 4.26
CA ALA A 117 0.81 2.56 5.40
C ALA A 117 -0.48 1.83 5.01
N VAL A 118 -0.64 0.60 5.50
CA VAL A 118 -1.90 -0.13 5.46
C VAL A 118 -2.77 0.29 6.64
N TYR A 119 -4.00 0.73 6.40
CA TYR A 119 -4.93 1.15 7.47
C TYR A 119 -6.23 0.32 7.52
N ARG A 120 -6.50 -0.51 6.51
CA ARG A 120 -7.58 -1.50 6.47
C ARG A 120 -7.11 -2.76 5.73
N ASN A 121 -7.87 -3.83 5.78
CA ASN A 121 -7.53 -5.12 5.15
C ASN A 121 -7.39 -5.10 3.62
N THR A 122 -7.86 -4.06 2.95
CA THR A 122 -7.78 -3.87 1.49
C THR A 122 -7.48 -2.41 1.10
N SER A 123 -6.95 -1.61 2.03
CA SER A 123 -6.71 -0.19 1.79
C SER A 123 -5.36 0.25 2.31
N MET A 124 -4.65 1.05 1.52
CA MET A 124 -3.37 1.65 1.88
C MET A 124 -3.27 3.08 1.37
N ILE A 125 -2.42 3.86 2.02
CA ILE A 125 -1.95 5.18 1.62
C ILE A 125 -0.53 5.07 1.07
N ILE A 126 -0.21 5.85 0.06
CA ILE A 126 1.15 6.13 -0.41
C ILE A 126 1.37 7.64 -0.34
N HIS A 127 2.35 8.07 0.42
CA HIS A 127 2.74 9.48 0.53
C HIS A 127 3.62 9.87 -0.66
N GLU A 128 2.98 10.06 -1.82
CA GLU A 128 3.65 10.23 -3.09
C GLU A 128 4.55 11.49 -3.13
N SER A 129 4.17 12.56 -2.43
CA SER A 129 5.02 13.75 -2.27
C SER A 129 6.34 13.41 -1.58
N THR A 130 6.31 12.62 -0.50
CA THR A 130 7.50 12.17 0.25
C THR A 130 8.38 11.26 -0.61
N ILE A 131 7.76 10.33 -1.37
CA ILE A 131 8.48 9.47 -2.32
C ILE A 131 9.23 10.29 -3.36
N ARG A 132 8.59 11.29 -3.95
CA ARG A 132 9.22 12.16 -4.97
C ARG A 132 10.34 13.00 -4.40
N ASP A 133 10.13 13.55 -3.19
CA ASP A 133 11.18 14.30 -2.51
C ASP A 133 12.40 13.40 -2.22
N LEU A 134 12.18 12.19 -1.70
CA LEU A 134 13.23 11.22 -1.44
C LEU A 134 13.99 10.84 -2.72
N ALA A 135 13.28 10.50 -3.79
CA ALA A 135 13.88 10.14 -5.07
C ALA A 135 14.68 11.30 -5.69
N SER A 136 14.20 12.56 -5.52
CA SER A 136 14.88 13.76 -6.03
C SER A 136 16.28 13.99 -5.45
N ARG A 137 16.56 13.42 -4.29
CA ARG A 137 17.87 13.51 -3.58
C ARG A 137 18.89 12.51 -4.09
N SER A 138 18.48 11.58 -4.98
CA SER A 138 19.34 10.54 -5.56
C SER A 138 19.50 10.73 -7.07
N VAL A 139 20.67 10.39 -7.60
CA VAL A 139 20.92 10.33 -9.06
C VAL A 139 20.78 8.91 -9.62
N VAL A 140 20.53 7.93 -8.76
CA VAL A 140 20.47 6.50 -9.12
C VAL A 140 19.08 5.93 -8.85
N ILE A 141 18.46 6.30 -7.74
CA ILE A 141 17.15 5.81 -7.33
C ILE A 141 16.07 6.67 -7.98
N THR A 142 15.16 6.03 -8.71
CA THR A 142 14.06 6.72 -9.38
C THR A 142 12.78 6.72 -8.53
N VAL A 143 11.82 7.57 -8.86
CA VAL A 143 10.48 7.56 -8.24
C VAL A 143 9.85 6.17 -8.37
N SER A 144 9.92 5.54 -9.55
CA SER A 144 9.35 4.20 -9.76
C SER A 144 10.01 3.10 -8.92
N ASP A 145 11.29 3.25 -8.54
CA ASP A 145 11.96 2.29 -7.65
C ASP A 145 11.40 2.39 -6.24
N VAL A 146 11.25 3.62 -5.73
CA VAL A 146 10.69 3.86 -4.39
C VAL A 146 9.21 3.45 -4.34
N GLU A 147 8.40 3.87 -5.32
CA GLU A 147 6.99 3.45 -5.44
C GLU A 147 6.86 1.92 -5.45
N THR A 148 7.66 1.23 -6.27
CA THR A 148 7.62 -0.23 -6.37
C THR A 148 7.91 -0.89 -5.02
N THR A 149 8.99 -0.45 -4.36
CA THR A 149 9.39 -1.00 -3.05
C THR A 149 8.31 -0.75 -2.01
N THR A 150 7.80 0.48 -1.92
CA THR A 150 6.73 0.84 -0.98
C THR A 150 5.46 0.02 -1.23
N LEU A 151 4.98 -0.04 -2.48
CA LEU A 151 3.77 -0.79 -2.83
C LEU A 151 3.89 -2.28 -2.50
N THR A 152 5.03 -2.90 -2.80
CA THR A 152 5.25 -4.32 -2.52
C THR A 152 5.39 -4.60 -1.03
N HIS A 153 6.00 -3.69 -0.26
CA HIS A 153 6.08 -3.72 1.20
C HIS A 153 4.68 -3.68 1.82
N GLU A 154 3.87 -2.69 1.44
CA GLU A 154 2.50 -2.55 1.96
C GLU A 154 1.63 -3.76 1.63
N PHE A 155 1.81 -4.38 0.45
CA PHE A 155 1.15 -5.66 0.15
C PHE A 155 1.66 -6.80 1.03
N GLY A 156 2.90 -6.77 1.50
CA GLY A 156 3.40 -7.71 2.50
C GLY A 156 2.58 -7.66 3.79
N HIS A 157 2.24 -6.47 4.29
CA HIS A 157 1.33 -6.31 5.42
C HIS A 157 -0.08 -6.84 5.11
N LEU A 158 -0.61 -6.61 3.90
CA LEU A 158 -1.92 -7.13 3.49
C LEU A 158 -1.92 -8.65 3.38
N PHE A 159 -0.81 -9.28 3.00
CA PHE A 159 -0.64 -10.73 3.00
C PHE A 159 -0.60 -11.33 4.41
N GLY A 160 -0.44 -10.50 5.43
CA GLY A 160 -0.34 -10.91 6.83
C GLY A 160 1.07 -11.35 7.24
N LEU A 161 2.11 -10.86 6.53
CA LEU A 161 3.51 -11.19 6.85
C LEU A 161 3.93 -10.56 8.18
N VAL A 162 4.93 -11.17 8.80
CA VAL A 162 5.56 -10.77 10.07
C VAL A 162 4.51 -10.59 11.17
N ASP A 163 3.86 -11.71 11.53
CA ASP A 163 2.85 -11.85 12.60
C ASP A 163 1.59 -10.96 12.45
N LEU A 164 1.41 -10.31 11.29
CA LEU A 164 0.24 -9.50 11.00
C LEU A 164 -0.92 -10.36 10.42
N GLY A 165 -1.32 -11.41 11.12
CA GLY A 165 -2.41 -12.32 10.74
C GLY A 165 -1.97 -13.73 10.38
N THR A 166 -0.70 -13.96 10.06
CA THR A 166 -0.09 -15.28 9.85
C THR A 166 1.04 -15.46 10.88
N PRO A 167 0.93 -16.44 11.81
CA PRO A 167 1.97 -16.67 12.81
C PRO A 167 3.32 -16.96 12.16
N GLU A 168 4.40 -16.43 12.74
CA GLU A 168 5.75 -16.68 12.29
C GLU A 168 6.14 -18.16 12.51
N VAL A 169 6.84 -18.76 11.54
CA VAL A 169 7.43 -20.09 11.67
C VAL A 169 8.74 -20.03 12.47
N ASN A 170 9.51 -18.96 12.29
CA ASN A 170 10.72 -18.66 13.05
C ASN A 170 10.64 -17.20 13.50
N PRO A 171 11.02 -16.88 14.74
CA PRO A 171 11.01 -15.49 15.22
C PRO A 171 11.97 -14.64 14.39
N HIS A 172 11.44 -13.65 13.70
CA HIS A 172 12.20 -12.67 12.90
C HIS A 172 11.60 -11.28 12.93
N GLU A 173 10.56 -11.06 13.73
CA GLU A 173 10.01 -9.73 13.94
C GLU A 173 11.02 -8.79 14.60
N ASP A 174 11.08 -7.54 14.14
CA ASP A 174 11.91 -6.52 14.76
C ASP A 174 11.25 -6.00 16.04
N ALA A 175 11.93 -6.16 17.17
CA ALA A 175 11.44 -5.68 18.46
C ALA A 175 11.26 -4.15 18.54
N ALA A 176 11.92 -3.39 17.67
CA ALA A 176 11.81 -1.94 17.60
C ALA A 176 10.74 -1.47 16.61
N SER A 177 10.31 -2.35 15.69
CA SER A 177 9.33 -2.03 14.65
C SER A 177 8.40 -3.21 14.43
N SER A 178 7.28 -3.25 15.14
CA SER A 178 6.29 -4.34 15.03
C SER A 178 5.85 -4.55 13.59
N ASN A 179 5.60 -5.81 13.25
CA ASN A 179 5.18 -6.26 11.92
C ASN A 179 6.25 -6.04 10.81
N HIS A 180 7.49 -5.78 11.20
CA HIS A 180 8.64 -5.70 10.30
C HIS A 180 9.68 -6.76 10.65
N CYS A 181 10.49 -7.13 9.65
CA CYS A 181 11.51 -8.16 9.75
C CYS A 181 12.84 -7.58 10.21
N ASN A 182 13.53 -8.25 11.14
CA ASN A 182 14.86 -7.87 11.62
C ASN A 182 16.02 -8.36 10.72
N VAL A 183 15.72 -9.01 9.59
CA VAL A 183 16.72 -9.55 8.66
C VAL A 183 17.05 -8.50 7.60
N GLU A 184 18.33 -8.13 7.51
CA GLU A 184 18.80 -7.15 6.51
C GLU A 184 18.47 -7.61 5.08
N GLY A 185 17.90 -6.70 4.29
CA GLY A 185 17.49 -6.96 2.90
C GLY A 185 16.15 -7.68 2.75
N CYS A 186 15.43 -7.93 3.85
CA CYS A 186 14.04 -8.36 3.79
C CYS A 186 13.15 -7.24 3.22
N LEU A 187 12.05 -7.61 2.56
CA LEU A 187 11.06 -6.66 2.07
C LEU A 187 10.29 -5.97 3.21
N MET A 188 10.06 -6.71 4.31
CA MET A 188 9.31 -6.27 5.48
C MET A 188 10.21 -5.69 6.54
#